data_1236894698b99ea13d4ed3c8c5a8f93b
#
_entry.id   1236894698b99ea13d4ed3c8c5a8f93b
#
_cell.length_a   1.000
_cell.length_b   1.000
_cell.length_c   1.000
_cell.angle_alpha   90.00
_cell.angle_beta   90.00
_cell.angle_gamma   90.00
#
_symmetry.space_group_name_H-M   'P 1'
#
loop_
_entity.id
_entity.type
_entity.pdbx_description
1 polymer ?
#
loop_
_entity_poly.entity_id
_entity_poly.type
_entity_poly.pdbx_seq_one_letter_code
_entity_poly.pdbx_strand_id
1 'polypeptide(L)'
;MNALRRRFRVADRQRVFSVPIPVLFAVLCAAFLHASWNALVRSSGDRLRSATVLQIAIGLFALLFLPAAAPITPASWACVVASAVLHVVYTLLLVRAYEHGDLTVAYPVARGTAPLLVTLGAAAFAGERLNPGAQAGLVLICAGILAIGLERGRGAKHRMTQVLPTAFATGVSIAAYSVVDGIGVRESGNTVGYTVWMFVLTGAMMAAYYRLRAGPLRLTQEAGETAKAACGGVFAALAYGIVIWAMDRAPMGPVSALRETSVVFAALIARVYLGERLTPRRAAGCAVIATGALLISAFEAVR
;
A
#
# COMPACT_ATOMS: atom_id res chain seq x y z
N MET A 1 -23.47 -20.16 -0.04
CA MET A 1 -22.16 -20.54 -0.58
C MET A 1 -22.17 -20.95 -2.06
N ASN A 2 -23.17 -21.67 -2.55
CA ASN A 2 -23.26 -22.11 -3.97
C ASN A 2 -23.70 -21.01 -4.99
N ALA A 3 -24.43 -19.98 -4.56
CA ALA A 3 -24.88 -18.89 -5.42
C ALA A 3 -23.73 -17.92 -5.78
N LEU A 4 -22.81 -17.65 -4.84
CA LEU A 4 -21.58 -16.89 -5.07
C LEU A 4 -20.66 -17.61 -6.08
N ARG A 5 -20.51 -18.93 -5.95
CA ARG A 5 -19.70 -19.71 -6.91
C ARG A 5 -20.27 -19.77 -8.32
N ARG A 6 -21.61 -19.66 -8.52
CA ARG A 6 -22.23 -19.65 -9.85
C ARG A 6 -22.06 -18.33 -10.59
N ARG A 7 -22.06 -17.16 -9.91
CA ARG A 7 -21.81 -15.86 -10.55
C ARG A 7 -20.37 -15.72 -11.07
N PHE A 8 -19.39 -16.33 -10.40
CA PHE A 8 -18.00 -16.33 -10.84
C PHE A 8 -17.70 -17.30 -12.00
N ARG A 9 -18.62 -18.24 -12.35
CA ARG A 9 -18.41 -19.26 -13.37
C ARG A 9 -18.84 -18.84 -14.78
N VAL A 10 -19.42 -17.66 -14.99
CA VAL A 10 -19.93 -17.21 -16.30
C VAL A 10 -18.90 -16.38 -17.10
N ALA A 11 -17.72 -16.09 -16.54
CA ALA A 11 -16.63 -15.43 -17.25
C ALA A 11 -15.39 -16.34 -17.39
N ASP A 12 -15.59 -17.61 -17.69
CA ASP A 12 -14.53 -18.58 -17.98
C ASP A 12 -13.98 -18.38 -19.42
N ARG A 13 -13.42 -17.21 -19.68
CA ARG A 13 -12.29 -17.01 -20.57
C ARG A 13 -11.12 -16.68 -19.67
N GLN A 14 -10.07 -17.49 -19.73
CA GLN A 14 -8.77 -17.25 -19.11
C GLN A 14 -8.28 -15.87 -19.53
N ARG A 15 -8.73 -14.81 -18.81
CA ARG A 15 -8.15 -13.48 -18.96
C ARG A 15 -6.77 -13.57 -18.31
N VAL A 16 -5.76 -13.82 -19.13
CA VAL A 16 -4.41 -13.48 -18.74
C VAL A 16 -4.40 -11.96 -18.65
N PHE A 17 -4.50 -11.47 -17.43
CA PHE A 17 -4.56 -10.04 -17.17
C PHE A 17 -3.19 -9.43 -17.38
N SER A 18 -3.11 -8.45 -18.24
CA SER A 18 -1.95 -7.60 -18.47
C SER A 18 -2.09 -6.27 -17.72
N VAL A 19 -0.96 -5.61 -17.37
CA VAL A 19 -0.95 -4.26 -16.82
C VAL A 19 -0.83 -3.26 -17.99
N PRO A 20 -1.89 -2.59 -18.40
CA PRO A 20 -1.82 -1.63 -19.50
C PRO A 20 -0.75 -0.55 -19.25
N ILE A 21 -0.07 -0.08 -20.29
CA ILE A 21 0.98 0.94 -20.20
C ILE A 21 0.54 2.18 -19.37
N PRO A 22 -0.67 2.74 -19.55
CA PRO A 22 -1.13 3.86 -18.72
C PRO A 22 -1.23 3.50 -17.23
N VAL A 23 -1.66 2.26 -16.91
CA VAL A 23 -1.74 1.77 -15.54
C VAL A 23 -0.34 1.64 -14.93
N LEU A 24 0.63 1.14 -15.71
CA LEU A 24 2.03 1.04 -15.27
C LEU A 24 2.57 2.42 -14.86
N PHE A 25 2.46 3.42 -15.75
CA PHE A 25 2.94 4.78 -15.44
C PHE A 25 2.21 5.38 -14.23
N ALA A 26 0.90 5.18 -14.11
CA ALA A 26 0.11 5.65 -12.97
C ALA A 26 0.59 5.01 -11.66
N VAL A 27 0.85 3.69 -11.65
CA VAL A 27 1.35 2.99 -10.44
C VAL A 27 2.78 3.41 -10.09
N LEU A 28 3.65 3.68 -11.07
CA LEU A 28 4.98 4.24 -10.80
C LEU A 28 4.90 5.66 -10.23
N CYS A 29 3.97 6.50 -10.72
CA CYS A 29 3.67 7.79 -10.12
C CYS A 29 3.16 7.65 -8.67
N ALA A 30 2.25 6.71 -8.43
CA ALA A 30 1.78 6.38 -7.08
C ALA A 30 2.92 5.92 -6.17
N ALA A 31 3.87 5.14 -6.68
CA ALA A 31 5.06 4.70 -5.94
C ALA A 31 5.97 5.89 -5.56
N PHE A 32 6.16 6.85 -6.46
CA PHE A 32 6.90 8.09 -6.18
C PHE A 32 6.19 8.95 -5.11
N LEU A 33 4.88 9.17 -5.24
CA LEU A 33 4.06 9.87 -4.24
C LEU A 33 4.13 9.17 -2.88
N HIS A 34 4.11 7.82 -2.90
CA HIS A 34 4.24 7.01 -1.69
C HIS A 34 5.61 7.20 -1.01
N ALA A 35 6.70 7.24 -1.76
CA ALA A 35 8.03 7.53 -1.23
C ALA A 35 8.11 8.96 -0.65
N SER A 36 7.48 9.92 -1.33
CA SER A 36 7.50 11.34 -0.94
C SER A 36 6.79 11.58 0.39
N TRP A 37 5.56 11.07 0.59
CA TRP A 37 4.87 11.28 1.86
C TRP A 37 5.55 10.56 3.03
N ASN A 38 6.12 9.38 2.79
CA ASN A 38 6.90 8.68 3.82
C ASN A 38 8.13 9.51 4.26
N ALA A 39 8.80 10.17 3.31
CA ALA A 39 9.92 11.06 3.62
C ALA A 39 9.49 12.26 4.48
N LEU A 40 8.30 12.84 4.18
CA LEU A 40 7.75 13.99 4.93
C LEU A 40 7.42 13.65 6.39
N VAL A 41 6.86 12.46 6.64
CA VAL A 41 6.35 12.07 7.99
C VAL A 41 7.43 11.35 8.83
N ARG A 42 8.60 11.05 8.26
CA ARG A 42 9.66 10.25 8.90
C ARG A 42 10.14 10.84 10.24
N SER A 43 10.13 12.15 10.41
CA SER A 43 10.71 12.86 11.57
C SER A 43 9.73 13.16 12.69
N SER A 44 8.46 12.73 12.60
CA SER A 44 7.43 13.06 13.59
C SER A 44 7.68 12.43 14.95
N GLY A 45 7.60 13.22 16.02
CA GLY A 45 7.80 12.78 17.40
C GLY A 45 6.66 11.90 17.91
N ASP A 46 5.41 12.37 17.84
CA ASP A 46 4.19 11.61 18.19
C ASP A 46 3.64 10.91 16.96
N ARG A 47 3.91 9.60 16.87
CA ARG A 47 3.56 8.79 15.71
C ARG A 47 2.08 8.52 15.58
N LEU A 48 1.39 8.28 16.72
CA LEU A 48 -0.06 8.04 16.71
C LEU A 48 -0.81 9.30 16.27
N ARG A 49 -0.42 10.46 16.81
CA ARG A 49 -0.97 11.75 16.43
C ARG A 49 -0.74 12.03 14.94
N SER A 50 0.48 11.90 14.48
CA SER A 50 0.83 12.16 13.07
C SER A 50 0.10 11.22 12.11
N ALA A 51 -0.01 9.92 12.43
CA ALA A 51 -0.77 8.97 11.65
C ALA A 51 -2.27 9.31 11.64
N THR A 52 -2.81 9.80 12.77
CA THR A 52 -4.22 10.23 12.86
C THR A 52 -4.47 11.47 12.00
N VAL A 53 -3.62 12.49 12.09
CA VAL A 53 -3.74 13.71 11.25
C VAL A 53 -3.66 13.34 9.77
N LEU A 54 -2.73 12.46 9.40
CA LEU A 54 -2.57 11.97 8.03
C LEU A 54 -3.87 11.29 7.54
N GLN A 55 -4.45 10.39 8.31
CA GLN A 55 -5.68 9.68 7.93
C GLN A 55 -6.90 10.61 7.85
N ILE A 56 -7.00 11.59 8.74
CA ILE A 56 -8.04 12.64 8.66
C ILE A 56 -7.84 13.46 7.38
N ALA A 57 -6.61 13.86 7.07
CA ALA A 57 -6.31 14.63 5.87
C ALA A 57 -6.63 13.85 4.58
N ILE A 58 -6.37 12.53 4.54
CA ILE A 58 -6.80 11.65 3.45
C ILE A 58 -8.32 11.71 3.28
N GLY A 59 -9.08 11.53 4.36
CA GLY A 59 -10.54 11.57 4.33
C GLY A 59 -11.10 12.92 3.89
N LEU A 60 -10.57 14.03 4.43
CA LEU A 60 -10.98 15.39 4.07
C LEU A 60 -10.65 15.71 2.60
N PHE A 61 -9.47 15.34 2.12
CA PHE A 61 -9.09 15.51 0.73
C PHE A 61 -9.99 14.71 -0.20
N ALA A 62 -10.37 13.48 0.19
CA ALA A 62 -11.28 12.65 -0.59
C ALA A 62 -12.66 13.27 -0.75
N LEU A 63 -13.16 14.03 0.24
CA LEU A 63 -14.45 14.72 0.15
C LEU A 63 -14.51 15.74 -1.01
N LEU A 64 -13.36 16.25 -1.47
CA LEU A 64 -13.32 17.14 -2.66
C LEU A 64 -13.80 16.43 -3.93
N PHE A 65 -13.69 15.09 -3.97
CA PHE A 65 -14.12 14.27 -5.09
C PHE A 65 -15.55 13.73 -4.94
N LEU A 66 -16.25 14.06 -3.83
CA LEU A 66 -17.62 13.61 -3.58
C LEU A 66 -18.60 13.98 -4.70
N PRO A 67 -18.50 15.17 -5.35
CA PRO A 67 -19.38 15.51 -6.47
C PRO A 67 -19.23 14.58 -7.69
N ALA A 68 -18.04 13.95 -7.85
CA ALA A 68 -17.78 12.95 -8.90
C ALA A 68 -18.02 11.50 -8.44
N ALA A 69 -18.36 11.31 -7.18
CA ALA A 69 -18.62 10.01 -6.58
C ALA A 69 -20.07 9.60 -6.83
N ALA A 70 -20.33 8.84 -7.89
CA ALA A 70 -21.63 8.21 -8.07
C ALA A 70 -21.91 7.15 -6.98
N PRO A 71 -23.18 6.81 -6.73
CA PRO A 71 -23.54 5.75 -5.79
C PRO A 71 -22.84 4.42 -6.13
N ILE A 72 -22.32 3.77 -5.10
CA ILE A 72 -21.71 2.43 -5.22
C ILE A 72 -22.76 1.35 -4.97
N THR A 73 -22.50 0.14 -5.46
CA THR A 73 -23.41 -0.98 -5.26
C THR A 73 -23.54 -1.36 -3.78
N PRO A 74 -24.69 -1.84 -3.31
CA PRO A 74 -24.85 -2.29 -1.92
C PRO A 74 -23.85 -3.38 -1.52
N ALA A 75 -23.45 -4.24 -2.46
CA ALA A 75 -22.48 -5.32 -2.22
C ALA A 75 -21.08 -4.79 -1.88
N SER A 76 -20.67 -3.67 -2.47
CA SER A 76 -19.33 -3.10 -2.24
C SER A 76 -19.19 -2.38 -0.89
N TRP A 77 -20.30 -2.00 -0.24
CA TRP A 77 -20.26 -1.38 1.10
C TRP A 77 -19.61 -2.28 2.16
N ALA A 78 -19.82 -3.61 2.07
CA ALA A 78 -19.13 -4.55 2.95
C ALA A 78 -17.61 -4.48 2.79
N CYS A 79 -17.14 -4.33 1.54
CA CYS A 79 -15.71 -4.15 1.24
C CYS A 79 -15.20 -2.79 1.74
N VAL A 80 -15.97 -1.70 1.57
CA VAL A 80 -15.61 -0.36 2.10
C VAL A 80 -15.38 -0.41 3.61
N VAL A 81 -16.32 -1.00 4.35
CA VAL A 81 -16.23 -1.10 5.81
C VAL A 81 -15.06 -2.00 6.23
N ALA A 82 -14.94 -3.19 5.62
CA ALA A 82 -13.86 -4.13 5.92
C ALA A 82 -12.48 -3.50 5.62
N SER A 83 -12.35 -2.83 4.48
CA SER A 83 -11.11 -2.13 4.11
C SER A 83 -10.79 -1.02 5.09
N ALA A 84 -11.75 -0.17 5.47
CA ALA A 84 -11.53 0.90 6.44
C ALA A 84 -11.03 0.35 7.79
N VAL A 85 -11.63 -0.74 8.29
CA VAL A 85 -11.16 -1.43 9.52
C VAL A 85 -9.73 -1.93 9.34
N LEU A 86 -9.44 -2.60 8.23
CA LEU A 86 -8.11 -3.14 7.94
C LEU A 86 -7.05 -2.05 7.80
N HIS A 87 -7.39 -0.88 7.23
CA HIS A 87 -6.50 0.28 7.16
C HIS A 87 -6.21 0.87 8.53
N VAL A 88 -7.21 0.93 9.43
CA VAL A 88 -6.98 1.34 10.83
C VAL A 88 -6.06 0.34 11.52
N VAL A 89 -6.33 -0.97 11.40
CA VAL A 89 -5.46 -2.01 11.97
C VAL A 89 -4.03 -1.91 11.43
N TYR A 90 -3.88 -1.76 10.11
CA TYR A 90 -2.58 -1.55 9.48
C TYR A 90 -1.86 -0.31 10.06
N THR A 91 -2.56 0.81 10.18
CA THR A 91 -1.99 2.06 10.71
C THR A 91 -1.52 1.88 12.16
N LEU A 92 -2.29 1.20 12.99
CA LEU A 92 -1.93 0.93 14.38
C LEU A 92 -0.77 -0.06 14.51
N LEU A 93 -0.72 -1.10 13.67
CA LEU A 93 0.43 -2.02 13.59
C LEU A 93 1.69 -1.29 13.16
N LEU A 94 1.57 -0.39 12.19
CA LEU A 94 2.69 0.42 11.73
C LEU A 94 3.19 1.36 12.84
N VAL A 95 2.31 2.05 13.56
CA VAL A 95 2.67 2.90 14.72
C VAL A 95 3.41 2.07 15.76
N ARG A 96 2.90 0.88 16.12
CA ARG A 96 3.58 -0.03 17.08
C ARG A 96 4.94 -0.51 16.58
N ALA A 97 5.05 -0.84 15.29
CA ALA A 97 6.33 -1.23 14.70
C ALA A 97 7.38 -0.10 14.80
N TYR A 98 6.92 1.14 14.68
CA TYR A 98 7.75 2.33 14.85
C TYR A 98 8.16 2.61 16.30
N GLU A 99 7.34 2.26 17.29
CA GLU A 99 7.61 2.47 18.72
C GLU A 99 8.63 1.45 19.27
N HIS A 100 8.57 0.21 18.82
CA HIS A 100 9.35 -0.91 19.37
C HIS A 100 10.69 -1.16 18.70
N GLY A 101 11.12 -0.33 17.73
CA GLY A 101 12.50 -0.33 17.32
C GLY A 101 12.81 -0.40 15.85
N ASP A 102 13.33 -1.47 15.31
CA ASP A 102 14.12 -1.47 14.09
C ASP A 102 13.29 -1.51 12.80
N LEU A 103 12.83 -0.31 12.37
CA LEU A 103 12.20 -0.10 11.07
C LEU A 103 13.01 -0.66 9.90
N THR A 104 14.33 -0.75 10.10
CA THR A 104 15.25 -1.22 9.07
C THR A 104 15.02 -2.68 8.71
N VAL A 105 14.40 -3.46 9.62
CA VAL A 105 14.02 -4.86 9.41
C VAL A 105 12.51 -5.01 9.21
N ALA A 106 11.69 -4.36 10.09
CA ALA A 106 10.24 -4.50 10.04
C ALA A 106 9.64 -4.04 8.70
N TYR A 107 10.08 -2.90 8.22
CA TYR A 107 9.54 -2.31 6.99
C TYR A 107 9.81 -3.17 5.74
N PRO A 108 11.06 -3.63 5.45
CA PRO A 108 11.30 -4.50 4.32
C PRO A 108 10.60 -5.86 4.41
N VAL A 109 10.47 -6.44 5.60
CA VAL A 109 9.73 -7.70 5.76
C VAL A 109 8.25 -7.52 5.45
N ALA A 110 7.61 -6.50 6.01
CA ALA A 110 6.19 -6.21 5.73
C ALA A 110 5.96 -5.92 4.24
N ARG A 111 6.82 -5.10 3.64
CA ARG A 111 6.71 -4.66 2.23
C ARG A 111 7.12 -5.75 1.24
N GLY A 112 8.11 -6.58 1.55
CA GLY A 112 8.57 -7.65 0.69
C GLY A 112 7.63 -8.87 0.68
N THR A 113 6.86 -9.08 1.74
CA THR A 113 5.88 -10.18 1.82
C THR A 113 4.50 -9.80 1.28
N ALA A 114 4.10 -8.53 1.38
CA ALA A 114 2.76 -8.08 1.02
C ALA A 114 2.36 -8.42 -0.44
N PRO A 115 3.15 -8.15 -1.49
CA PRO A 115 2.73 -8.46 -2.86
C PRO A 115 2.54 -9.96 -3.14
N LEU A 116 3.33 -10.82 -2.48
CA LEU A 116 3.15 -12.28 -2.56
C LEU A 116 1.80 -12.68 -1.95
N LEU A 117 1.49 -12.16 -0.77
CA LEU A 117 0.23 -12.43 -0.08
C LEU A 117 -0.97 -11.84 -0.84
N VAL A 118 -0.83 -10.65 -1.45
CA VAL A 118 -1.85 -10.07 -2.35
C VAL A 118 -2.11 -11.00 -3.53
N THR A 119 -1.05 -11.51 -4.16
CA THR A 119 -1.19 -12.42 -5.30
C THR A 119 -1.89 -13.72 -4.91
N LEU A 120 -1.52 -14.31 -3.78
CA LEU A 120 -2.18 -15.50 -3.24
C LEU A 120 -3.65 -15.24 -2.90
N GLY A 121 -3.94 -14.12 -2.25
CA GLY A 121 -5.30 -13.69 -1.92
C GLY A 121 -6.13 -13.41 -3.18
N ALA A 122 -5.58 -12.73 -4.17
CA ALA A 122 -6.23 -12.48 -5.46
C ALA A 122 -6.52 -13.78 -6.23
N ALA A 123 -5.61 -14.74 -6.19
CA ALA A 123 -5.83 -16.07 -6.77
C ALA A 123 -6.95 -16.84 -6.04
N ALA A 124 -6.97 -16.80 -4.70
CA ALA A 124 -7.94 -17.53 -3.89
C ALA A 124 -9.34 -16.92 -3.93
N PHE A 125 -9.47 -15.59 -3.88
CA PHE A 125 -10.75 -14.90 -3.70
C PHE A 125 -11.27 -14.24 -4.98
N ALA A 126 -10.38 -13.82 -5.90
CA ALA A 126 -10.75 -13.17 -7.16
C ALA A 126 -10.46 -14.04 -8.40
N GLY A 127 -9.87 -15.23 -8.24
CA GLY A 127 -9.56 -16.14 -9.34
C GLY A 127 -8.46 -15.64 -10.28
N GLU A 128 -7.66 -14.65 -9.86
CA GLU A 128 -6.57 -14.11 -10.68
C GLU A 128 -5.45 -15.14 -10.88
N ARG A 129 -4.97 -15.24 -12.12
CA ARG A 129 -3.80 -16.07 -12.48
C ARG A 129 -2.78 -15.21 -13.19
N LEU A 130 -1.56 -15.22 -12.67
CA LEU A 130 -0.43 -14.52 -13.28
C LEU A 130 0.27 -15.42 -14.29
N ASN A 131 0.74 -14.83 -15.40
CA ASN A 131 1.67 -15.50 -16.29
C ASN A 131 3.03 -15.73 -15.61
N PRO A 132 3.86 -16.70 -16.09
CA PRO A 132 5.15 -16.99 -15.47
C PRO A 132 6.11 -15.79 -15.41
N GLY A 133 6.07 -14.91 -16.40
CA GLY A 133 6.91 -13.69 -16.42
C GLY A 133 6.53 -12.71 -15.32
N ALA A 134 5.23 -12.46 -15.11
CA ALA A 134 4.74 -11.63 -14.01
C ALA A 134 5.05 -12.25 -12.64
N GLN A 135 4.98 -13.60 -12.52
CA GLN A 135 5.39 -14.30 -11.30
C GLN A 135 6.89 -14.10 -11.01
N ALA A 136 7.75 -14.26 -12.03
CA ALA A 136 9.18 -14.04 -11.89
C ALA A 136 9.50 -12.59 -11.49
N GLY A 137 8.85 -11.61 -12.13
CA GLY A 137 9.00 -10.19 -11.79
C GLY A 137 8.56 -9.89 -10.37
N LEU A 138 7.44 -10.45 -9.92
CA LEU A 138 6.95 -10.35 -8.54
C LEU A 138 7.97 -10.88 -7.53
N VAL A 139 8.52 -12.08 -7.77
CA VAL A 139 9.53 -12.69 -6.90
C VAL A 139 10.79 -11.83 -6.84
N LEU A 140 11.25 -11.29 -7.97
CA LEU A 140 12.42 -10.41 -8.01
C LEU A 140 12.20 -9.13 -7.19
N ILE A 141 11.03 -8.48 -7.31
CA ILE A 141 10.72 -7.29 -6.51
C ILE A 141 10.78 -7.63 -5.01
N CYS A 142 10.11 -8.70 -4.60
CA CYS A 142 10.09 -9.12 -3.21
C CYS A 142 11.50 -9.46 -2.68
N ALA A 143 12.28 -10.20 -3.47
CA ALA A 143 13.66 -10.55 -3.14
C ALA A 143 14.56 -9.30 -3.01
N GLY A 144 14.44 -8.35 -3.94
CA GLY A 144 15.18 -7.09 -3.89
C GLY A 144 14.88 -6.26 -2.65
N ILE A 145 13.61 -6.18 -2.23
CA ILE A 145 13.20 -5.47 -1.02
C ILE A 145 13.78 -6.14 0.23
N LEU A 146 13.65 -7.47 0.32
CA LEU A 146 14.21 -8.24 1.43
C LEU A 146 15.74 -8.11 1.50
N ALA A 147 16.43 -8.14 0.37
CA ALA A 147 17.88 -7.97 0.31
C ALA A 147 18.34 -6.59 0.83
N ILE A 148 17.60 -5.51 0.50
CA ILE A 148 17.86 -4.17 1.03
C ILE A 148 17.66 -4.14 2.55
N GLY A 149 16.62 -4.81 3.06
CA GLY A 149 16.35 -4.86 4.51
C GLY A 149 17.36 -5.63 5.32
N LEU A 150 17.92 -6.70 4.77
CA LEU A 150 18.89 -7.55 5.45
C LEU A 150 20.30 -6.92 5.57
N GLU A 151 20.57 -5.82 4.86
CA GLU A 151 21.89 -5.15 4.89
C GLU A 151 22.29 -4.65 6.30
N ARG A 152 21.32 -4.28 7.14
CA ARG A 152 21.56 -3.66 8.45
C ARG A 152 21.58 -4.61 9.66
N GLY A 153 21.58 -5.93 9.42
CA GLY A 153 21.31 -6.96 10.44
C GLY A 153 22.45 -7.44 11.33
N ARG A 154 23.63 -6.81 11.38
CA ARG A 154 24.79 -7.34 12.14
C ARG A 154 24.72 -7.22 13.67
N GLY A 155 23.65 -6.76 14.26
CA GLY A 155 23.40 -6.75 15.71
C GLY A 155 22.00 -7.22 16.10
N ALA A 156 21.21 -7.64 15.12
CA ALA A 156 19.75 -7.71 15.21
C ALA A 156 19.18 -9.09 15.58
N LYS A 157 19.99 -10.14 15.78
CA LYS A 157 19.44 -11.50 16.02
C LYS A 157 18.42 -11.56 17.17
N HIS A 158 18.68 -10.90 18.26
CA HIS A 158 17.79 -10.93 19.43
C HIS A 158 16.55 -10.02 19.27
N ARG A 159 16.67 -8.91 18.54
CA ARG A 159 15.54 -8.02 18.24
C ARG A 159 14.68 -8.55 17.08
N MET A 160 15.23 -9.37 16.21
CA MET A 160 14.55 -9.91 15.04
C MET A 160 13.34 -10.77 15.43
N THR A 161 13.44 -11.60 16.46
CA THR A 161 12.32 -12.43 16.95
C THR A 161 11.16 -11.61 17.50
N GLN A 162 11.41 -10.43 18.03
CA GLN A 162 10.37 -9.53 18.55
C GLN A 162 9.69 -8.69 17.44
N VAL A 163 10.46 -8.32 16.41
CA VAL A 163 10.00 -7.45 15.32
C VAL A 163 9.30 -8.23 14.21
N LEU A 164 9.72 -9.47 13.92
CA LEU A 164 9.17 -10.29 12.84
C LEU A 164 7.64 -10.52 12.92
N PRO A 165 7.04 -10.85 14.08
CA PRO A 165 5.60 -11.06 14.15
C PRO A 165 4.81 -9.80 13.78
N THR A 166 5.23 -8.64 14.29
CA THR A 166 4.56 -7.36 13.98
C THR A 166 4.76 -6.96 12.52
N ALA A 167 5.95 -7.18 11.97
CA ALA A 167 6.25 -6.93 10.56
C ALA A 167 5.41 -7.83 9.64
N PHE A 168 5.31 -9.12 9.97
CA PHE A 168 4.49 -10.07 9.22
C PHE A 168 2.99 -9.73 9.33
N ALA A 169 2.49 -9.43 10.55
CA ALA A 169 1.11 -8.98 10.74
C ALA A 169 0.80 -7.72 9.93
N THR A 170 1.75 -6.78 9.85
CA THR A 170 1.63 -5.60 8.98
C THR A 170 1.54 -6.00 7.50
N GLY A 171 2.38 -6.92 7.04
CA GLY A 171 2.34 -7.44 5.66
C GLY A 171 1.02 -8.16 5.34
N VAL A 172 0.52 -8.98 6.26
CA VAL A 172 -0.80 -9.63 6.14
C VAL A 172 -1.92 -8.61 6.06
N SER A 173 -1.86 -7.56 6.90
CA SER A 173 -2.88 -6.51 6.91
C SER A 173 -2.85 -5.71 5.60
N ILE A 174 -1.65 -5.40 5.04
CA ILE A 174 -1.50 -4.79 3.71
C ILE A 174 -2.15 -5.67 2.64
N ALA A 175 -1.87 -6.97 2.66
CA ALA A 175 -2.44 -7.89 1.69
C ALA A 175 -3.97 -7.99 1.83
N ALA A 176 -4.47 -8.07 3.06
CA ALA A 176 -5.90 -8.18 3.32
C ALA A 176 -6.67 -6.96 2.80
N TYR A 177 -6.26 -5.73 3.16
CA TYR A 177 -6.97 -4.56 2.64
C TYR A 177 -6.81 -4.43 1.12
N SER A 178 -5.64 -4.75 0.55
CA SER A 178 -5.43 -4.65 -0.90
C SER A 178 -6.32 -5.60 -1.69
N VAL A 179 -6.53 -6.83 -1.21
CA VAL A 179 -7.44 -7.80 -1.84
C VAL A 179 -8.89 -7.36 -1.68
N VAL A 180 -9.29 -6.91 -0.49
CA VAL A 180 -10.64 -6.38 -0.23
C VAL A 180 -10.93 -5.17 -1.12
N ASP A 181 -9.98 -4.23 -1.25
CA ASP A 181 -10.11 -3.06 -2.11
C ASP A 181 -10.20 -3.43 -3.59
N GLY A 182 -9.35 -4.36 -4.04
CA GLY A 182 -9.38 -4.81 -5.42
C GLY A 182 -10.68 -5.52 -5.81
N ILE A 183 -11.28 -6.29 -4.89
CA ILE A 183 -12.60 -6.90 -5.09
C ILE A 183 -13.68 -5.81 -4.99
N GLY A 184 -13.65 -5.00 -3.94
CA GLY A 184 -14.66 -4.00 -3.66
C GLY A 184 -14.78 -2.93 -4.74
N VAL A 185 -13.65 -2.44 -5.28
CA VAL A 185 -13.67 -1.44 -6.35
C VAL A 185 -14.26 -1.99 -7.64
N ARG A 186 -13.96 -3.24 -8.01
CA ARG A 186 -14.51 -3.89 -9.21
C ARG A 186 -16.01 -4.15 -9.10
N GLU A 187 -16.50 -4.41 -7.88
CA GLU A 187 -17.91 -4.62 -7.61
C GLU A 187 -18.68 -3.30 -7.43
N SER A 188 -17.99 -2.19 -7.18
CA SER A 188 -18.61 -0.92 -6.82
C SER A 188 -19.36 -0.26 -7.96
N GLY A 189 -18.95 -0.49 -9.21
CA GLY A 189 -19.42 0.23 -10.39
C GLY A 189 -18.96 1.69 -10.46
N ASN A 190 -18.31 2.21 -9.41
CA ASN A 190 -17.72 3.55 -9.37
C ASN A 190 -16.46 3.60 -8.52
N THR A 191 -15.30 3.66 -9.18
CA THR A 191 -13.99 3.68 -8.53
C THR A 191 -13.82 4.88 -7.60
N VAL A 192 -14.31 6.06 -8.01
CA VAL A 192 -14.23 7.30 -7.21
C VAL A 192 -15.09 7.17 -5.96
N GLY A 193 -16.33 6.73 -6.10
CA GLY A 193 -17.25 6.53 -4.98
C GLY A 193 -16.70 5.56 -3.94
N TYR A 194 -16.18 4.40 -4.39
CA TYR A 194 -15.52 3.43 -3.50
C TYR A 194 -14.38 4.05 -2.72
N THR A 195 -13.47 4.72 -3.43
CA THR A 195 -12.25 5.31 -2.84
C THR A 195 -12.60 6.42 -1.84
N VAL A 196 -13.53 7.31 -2.19
CA VAL A 196 -13.97 8.41 -1.31
C VAL A 196 -14.54 7.86 -0.02
N TRP A 197 -15.50 6.94 -0.07
CA TRP A 197 -16.15 6.41 1.13
C TRP A 197 -15.19 5.62 2.00
N MET A 198 -14.29 4.83 1.42
CA MET A 198 -13.28 4.09 2.16
C MET A 198 -12.32 5.05 2.89
N PHE A 199 -11.85 6.12 2.23
CA PHE A 199 -10.96 7.11 2.86
C PHE A 199 -11.65 7.90 3.97
N VAL A 200 -12.88 8.34 3.73
CA VAL A 200 -13.68 9.10 4.72
C VAL A 200 -13.92 8.23 5.94
N LEU A 201 -14.33 6.99 5.75
CA LEU A 201 -14.60 6.07 6.87
C LEU A 201 -13.33 5.76 7.66
N THR A 202 -12.20 5.50 6.96
CA THR A 202 -10.90 5.27 7.61
C THR A 202 -10.47 6.47 8.44
N GLY A 203 -10.57 7.68 7.89
CA GLY A 203 -10.23 8.92 8.61
C GLY A 203 -11.11 9.15 9.83
N ALA A 204 -12.43 8.93 9.70
CA ALA A 204 -13.38 9.04 10.80
C ALA A 204 -13.10 8.02 11.92
N MET A 205 -12.86 6.76 11.55
CA MET A 205 -12.53 5.70 12.52
C MET A 205 -11.21 5.98 13.24
N MET A 206 -10.20 6.48 12.53
CA MET A 206 -8.91 6.82 13.13
C MET A 206 -9.02 8.03 14.07
N ALA A 207 -9.83 9.04 13.71
CA ALA A 207 -10.14 10.18 14.57
C ALA A 207 -10.87 9.72 15.86
N ALA A 208 -11.86 8.85 15.72
CA ALA A 208 -12.59 8.28 16.85
C ALA A 208 -11.66 7.46 17.76
N TYR A 209 -10.84 6.59 17.19
CA TYR A 209 -9.84 5.83 17.95
C TYR A 209 -8.91 6.75 18.74
N TYR A 210 -8.33 7.76 18.10
CA TYR A 210 -7.45 8.72 18.78
C TYR A 210 -8.16 9.45 19.91
N ARG A 211 -9.40 9.92 19.68
CA ARG A 211 -10.22 10.62 20.67
C ARG A 211 -10.47 9.77 21.92
N LEU A 212 -10.70 8.47 21.72
CA LEU A 212 -10.95 7.53 22.82
C LEU A 212 -9.68 7.16 23.58
N ARG A 213 -8.52 7.09 22.91
CA ARG A 213 -7.27 6.63 23.52
C ARG A 213 -6.37 7.73 24.06
N ALA A 214 -6.33 8.87 23.41
CA ALA A 214 -5.41 9.98 23.70
C ALA A 214 -6.12 11.31 24.03
N GLY A 215 -7.45 11.35 23.93
CA GLY A 215 -8.23 12.55 24.19
C GLY A 215 -8.36 13.47 22.97
N PRO A 216 -8.58 14.79 23.17
CA PRO A 216 -8.80 15.71 22.05
C PRO A 216 -7.54 15.91 21.23
N LEU A 217 -7.69 15.88 19.89
CA LEU A 217 -6.61 16.10 18.95
C LEU A 217 -6.26 17.60 18.90
N ARG A 218 -5.09 17.96 19.43
CA ARG A 218 -4.63 19.37 19.51
C ARG A 218 -3.79 19.68 18.26
N LEU A 219 -4.39 20.29 17.24
CA LEU A 219 -3.73 20.58 15.96
C LEU A 219 -2.72 21.73 16.03
N THR A 220 -2.91 22.66 16.94
CA THR A 220 -2.08 23.88 17.06
C THR A 220 -0.80 23.67 17.86
N GLN A 221 -0.73 22.64 18.70
CA GLN A 221 0.37 22.43 19.64
C GLN A 221 1.73 22.15 18.94
N GLU A 222 1.67 21.62 17.69
CA GLU A 222 2.82 21.38 16.82
C GLU A 222 2.39 21.64 15.37
N ALA A 223 2.13 22.91 15.06
CA ALA A 223 1.56 23.30 13.76
C ALA A 223 2.39 22.82 12.56
N GLY A 224 3.72 22.88 12.66
CA GLY A 224 4.61 22.41 11.60
C GLY A 224 4.51 20.89 11.34
N GLU A 225 4.47 20.08 12.40
CA GLU A 225 4.30 18.61 12.27
C GLU A 225 2.89 18.26 11.77
N THR A 226 1.88 19.02 12.23
CA THR A 226 0.50 18.87 11.74
C THR A 226 0.41 19.17 10.25
N ALA A 227 1.05 20.25 9.77
CA ALA A 227 1.08 20.62 8.36
C ALA A 227 1.80 19.56 7.51
N LYS A 228 2.95 19.04 7.98
CA LYS A 228 3.66 17.94 7.30
C LYS A 228 2.81 16.68 7.20
N ALA A 229 2.14 16.29 8.29
CA ALA A 229 1.27 15.12 8.30
C ALA A 229 0.05 15.29 7.39
N ALA A 230 -0.56 16.49 7.37
CA ALA A 230 -1.67 16.80 6.48
C ALA A 230 -1.26 16.79 5.00
N CYS A 231 -0.12 17.40 4.66
CA CYS A 231 0.45 17.39 3.32
C CYS A 231 0.79 15.93 2.91
N GLY A 232 1.39 15.16 3.82
CA GLY A 232 1.63 13.73 3.62
C GLY A 232 0.34 12.96 3.35
N GLY A 233 -0.77 13.32 4.02
CA GLY A 233 -2.09 12.75 3.79
C GLY A 233 -2.61 12.98 2.37
N VAL A 234 -2.42 14.18 1.81
CA VAL A 234 -2.80 14.46 0.41
C VAL A 234 -2.00 13.58 -0.56
N PHE A 235 -0.67 13.49 -0.40
CA PHE A 235 0.14 12.61 -1.23
C PHE A 235 -0.22 11.13 -1.06
N ALA A 236 -0.55 10.70 0.17
CA ALA A 236 -0.97 9.34 0.45
C ALA A 236 -2.34 9.03 -0.20
N ALA A 237 -3.29 9.98 -0.16
CA ALA A 237 -4.59 9.85 -0.82
C ALA A 237 -4.45 9.70 -2.32
N LEU A 238 -3.64 10.55 -2.97
CA LEU A 238 -3.35 10.46 -4.39
C LEU A 238 -2.67 9.14 -4.73
N ALA A 239 -1.62 8.77 -3.98
CA ALA A 239 -0.89 7.52 -4.19
C ALA A 239 -1.81 6.30 -4.11
N TYR A 240 -2.62 6.18 -3.05
CA TYR A 240 -3.45 5.01 -2.87
C TYR A 240 -4.72 5.04 -3.72
N GLY A 241 -5.27 6.22 -3.99
CA GLY A 241 -6.37 6.38 -4.96
C GLY A 241 -6.00 5.90 -6.36
N ILE A 242 -4.77 6.21 -6.82
CA ILE A 242 -4.23 5.67 -8.08
C ILE A 242 -4.09 4.15 -8.02
N VAL A 243 -3.67 3.58 -6.88
CA VAL A 243 -3.55 2.13 -6.71
C VAL A 243 -4.91 1.44 -6.79
N ILE A 244 -5.95 1.98 -6.13
CA ILE A 244 -7.33 1.46 -6.21
C ILE A 244 -7.83 1.54 -7.66
N TRP A 245 -7.61 2.68 -8.34
CA TRP A 245 -7.95 2.85 -9.75
C TRP A 245 -7.23 1.84 -10.65
N ALA A 246 -5.98 1.53 -10.36
CA ALA A 246 -5.20 0.54 -11.08
C ALA A 246 -5.71 -0.89 -10.83
N MET A 247 -6.10 -1.23 -9.60
CA MET A 247 -6.65 -2.55 -9.24
C MET A 247 -8.02 -2.83 -9.87
N ASP A 248 -8.77 -1.78 -10.25
CA ASP A 248 -9.99 -1.90 -11.05
C ASP A 248 -9.71 -2.33 -12.51
N ARG A 249 -8.49 -2.05 -13.03
CA ARG A 249 -8.10 -2.20 -14.45
C ARG A 249 -7.03 -3.22 -14.72
N ALA A 250 -6.34 -3.69 -13.69
CA ALA A 250 -5.20 -4.60 -13.79
C ALA A 250 -5.20 -5.60 -12.63
N PRO A 251 -4.43 -6.70 -12.72
CA PRO A 251 -4.32 -7.68 -11.64
C PRO A 251 -3.75 -7.07 -10.35
N MET A 252 -4.32 -7.47 -9.21
CA MET A 252 -3.96 -6.92 -7.90
C MET A 252 -2.49 -7.22 -7.53
N GLY A 253 -2.00 -8.43 -7.83
CA GLY A 253 -0.62 -8.84 -7.52
C GLY A 253 0.43 -7.95 -8.19
N PRO A 254 0.44 -7.83 -9.54
CA PRO A 254 1.31 -6.92 -10.28
C PRO A 254 1.21 -5.47 -9.83
N VAL A 255 0.00 -4.93 -9.64
CA VAL A 255 -0.20 -3.56 -9.15
C VAL A 255 0.44 -3.39 -7.79
N SER A 256 0.24 -4.33 -6.86
CA SER A 256 0.86 -4.32 -5.54
C SER A 256 2.39 -4.39 -5.64
N ALA A 257 2.94 -5.26 -6.50
CA ALA A 257 4.38 -5.38 -6.68
C ALA A 257 5.01 -4.11 -7.28
N LEU A 258 4.39 -3.54 -8.33
CA LEU A 258 4.85 -2.31 -8.95
C LEU A 258 4.84 -1.13 -7.97
N ARG A 259 3.87 -1.05 -7.05
CA ARG A 259 3.85 -0.05 -5.97
C ARG A 259 5.10 -0.13 -5.10
N GLU A 260 5.68 -1.31 -4.93
CA GLU A 260 6.88 -1.49 -4.12
C GLU A 260 8.15 -0.86 -4.73
N THR A 261 8.13 -0.46 -6.01
CA THR A 261 9.19 0.37 -6.59
C THR A 261 9.37 1.70 -5.85
N SER A 262 8.44 2.07 -4.96
CA SER A 262 8.57 3.18 -4.02
C SER A 262 9.86 3.11 -3.19
N VAL A 263 10.40 1.91 -2.93
CA VAL A 263 11.69 1.72 -2.24
C VAL A 263 12.85 2.27 -3.08
N VAL A 264 12.79 2.13 -4.42
CA VAL A 264 13.78 2.69 -5.35
C VAL A 264 13.69 4.22 -5.33
N PHE A 265 12.47 4.78 -5.41
CA PHE A 265 12.26 6.23 -5.30
C PHE A 265 12.70 6.78 -3.95
N ALA A 266 12.44 6.08 -2.85
CA ALA A 266 12.92 6.48 -1.53
C ALA A 266 14.45 6.51 -1.45
N ALA A 267 15.14 5.54 -2.07
CA ALA A 267 16.60 5.52 -2.15
C ALA A 267 17.15 6.69 -3.00
N LEU A 268 16.47 7.04 -4.10
CA LEU A 268 16.82 8.19 -4.93
C LEU A 268 16.61 9.52 -4.19
N ILE A 269 15.48 9.68 -3.51
CA ILE A 269 15.19 10.86 -2.67
C ILE A 269 16.25 11.00 -1.58
N ALA A 270 16.59 9.92 -0.87
CA ALA A 270 17.64 9.94 0.14
C ALA A 270 19.01 10.34 -0.45
N ARG A 271 19.34 9.86 -1.65
CA ARG A 271 20.59 10.20 -2.33
C ARG A 271 20.65 11.67 -2.76
N VAL A 272 19.55 12.19 -3.36
CA VAL A 272 19.54 13.52 -3.99
C VAL A 272 19.30 14.62 -2.96
N TYR A 273 18.34 14.45 -2.04
CA TYR A 273 17.94 15.50 -1.10
C TYR A 273 18.62 15.40 0.26
N LEU A 274 18.96 14.19 0.72
CA LEU A 274 19.59 13.99 2.02
C LEU A 274 21.11 13.75 1.92
N GLY A 275 21.68 13.67 0.69
CA GLY A 275 23.10 13.43 0.48
C GLY A 275 23.59 12.04 0.95
N GLU A 276 22.68 11.11 1.25
CA GLU A 276 23.03 9.77 1.71
C GLU A 276 23.76 9.00 0.61
N ARG A 277 24.85 8.30 0.96
CA ARG A 277 25.55 7.42 0.01
C ARG A 277 24.77 6.13 -0.21
N LEU A 278 24.48 5.79 -1.47
CA LEU A 278 23.94 4.48 -1.81
C LEU A 278 25.05 3.43 -1.66
N THR A 279 24.85 2.47 -0.76
CA THR A 279 25.76 1.32 -0.66
C THR A 279 25.63 0.44 -1.92
N PRO A 280 26.67 -0.31 -2.33
CA PRO A 280 26.59 -1.24 -3.47
C PRO A 280 25.45 -2.24 -3.34
N ARG A 281 25.14 -2.71 -2.13
CA ARG A 281 24.02 -3.64 -1.89
C ARG A 281 22.66 -2.99 -2.09
N ARG A 282 22.47 -1.74 -1.61
CA ARG A 282 21.24 -0.98 -1.87
C ARG A 282 21.06 -0.73 -3.37
N ALA A 283 22.15 -0.36 -4.06
CA ALA A 283 22.10 -0.17 -5.51
C ALA A 283 21.72 -1.48 -6.23
N ALA A 284 22.31 -2.60 -5.85
CA ALA A 284 21.98 -3.91 -6.39
C ALA A 284 20.51 -4.30 -6.11
N GLY A 285 20.04 -4.09 -4.88
CA GLY A 285 18.64 -4.35 -4.53
C GLY A 285 17.66 -3.48 -5.35
N CYS A 286 17.97 -2.21 -5.54
CA CYS A 286 17.19 -1.31 -6.40
C CYS A 286 17.19 -1.78 -7.86
N ALA A 287 18.33 -2.25 -8.38
CA ALA A 287 18.42 -2.81 -9.73
C ALA A 287 17.56 -4.08 -9.87
N VAL A 288 17.58 -4.99 -8.90
CA VAL A 288 16.73 -6.19 -8.89
C VAL A 288 15.25 -5.81 -8.89
N ILE A 289 14.84 -4.84 -8.08
CA ILE A 289 13.45 -4.34 -8.04
C ILE A 289 13.07 -3.76 -9.42
N ALA A 290 13.92 -2.94 -10.01
CA ALA A 290 13.67 -2.34 -11.33
C ALA A 290 13.57 -3.42 -12.42
N THR A 291 14.44 -4.44 -12.41
CA THR A 291 14.37 -5.58 -13.32
C THR A 291 13.06 -6.34 -13.15
N GLY A 292 12.61 -6.58 -11.92
CA GLY A 292 11.33 -7.23 -11.64
C GLY A 292 10.14 -6.41 -12.19
N ALA A 293 10.17 -5.09 -12.04
CA ALA A 293 9.14 -4.21 -12.61
C ALA A 293 9.13 -4.25 -14.14
N LEU A 294 10.30 -4.25 -14.77
CA LEU A 294 10.43 -4.39 -16.23
C LEU A 294 9.91 -5.75 -16.72
N LEU A 295 10.18 -6.84 -15.99
CA LEU A 295 9.64 -8.15 -16.34
C LEU A 295 8.11 -8.18 -16.26
N ILE A 296 7.51 -7.64 -15.21
CA ILE A 296 6.06 -7.51 -15.13
C ILE A 296 5.51 -6.76 -16.35
N SER A 297 6.19 -5.72 -16.82
CA SER A 297 5.75 -4.91 -17.96
C SER A 297 5.99 -5.60 -19.32
N ALA A 298 7.15 -6.23 -19.51
CA ALA A 298 7.57 -6.78 -20.79
C ALA A 298 6.76 -8.03 -21.22
N PHE A 299 6.43 -8.91 -20.27
CA PHE A 299 5.63 -10.11 -20.58
C PHE A 299 4.14 -9.80 -20.84
N GLU A 300 3.77 -8.54 -20.79
CA GLU A 300 2.44 -8.04 -21.10
C GLU A 300 2.37 -7.34 -22.45
N ALA A 301 3.49 -6.78 -22.93
CA ALA A 301 3.59 -6.13 -24.24
C ALA A 301 3.63 -7.13 -25.41
N VAL A 302 3.87 -8.42 -25.17
CA VAL A 302 4.06 -9.46 -26.20
C VAL A 302 2.75 -10.19 -26.56
N ARG A 303 1.60 -9.74 -26.12
CA ARG A 303 0.27 -10.24 -26.49
C ARG A 303 -0.65 -9.06 -26.85
#